data_f9e14aacb8010baffff0ca58877dff4e
#
_entry.id   f9e14aacb8010baffff0ca58877dff4e
#
_cell.length_a   1.000
_cell.length_b   1.000
_cell.length_c   1.000
_cell.angle_alpha   90.00
_cell.angle_beta   90.00
_cell.angle_gamma   90.00
#
_symmetry.space_group_name_H-M   'P 1'
#
loop_
_entity.id
_entity.type
_entity.pdbx_description
1 polymer ?
#
loop_
_entity_poly.entity_id
_entity_poly.type
_entity_poly.pdbx_seq_one_letter_code
_entity_poly.pdbx_strand_id
1 'polypeptide(L)'
;AMGAAYVKGVQSVESRHPECVAKHFLAFHNSQGGIHGTHSDTPPRLLREIYGKPFQATMQVGLKGVMPCYCSIDGEPASVSKSLLTDLLRDEMGFDGLCVSDYGGISNAHQYQHIGETDEEAGLMAMGAGMDIEMPSPSGYGEGLKQLFENGEADIVLLDRAVLRVLAAKFRMELFEHPFALQNDQLKALFNQ
;
A
#
# COMPACT_ATOMS: atom_id res chain seq x y z
N ALA A 1 -11.21 -9.27 14.76
CA ALA A 1 -10.51 -9.87 15.92
C ALA A 1 -9.21 -10.56 15.48
N MET A 2 -9.22 -11.57 14.58
CA MET A 2 -8.02 -12.34 14.18
C MET A 2 -6.91 -11.48 13.58
N GLY A 3 -7.20 -10.65 12.57
CA GLY A 3 -6.19 -9.78 11.94
C GLY A 3 -5.53 -8.82 12.93
N ALA A 4 -6.30 -8.21 13.82
CA ALA A 4 -5.76 -7.34 14.87
C ALA A 4 -4.85 -8.11 15.86
N ALA A 5 -5.24 -9.33 16.24
CA ALA A 5 -4.40 -10.18 17.09
C ALA A 5 -3.09 -10.57 16.40
N TYR A 6 -3.15 -10.89 15.11
CA TYR A 6 -1.96 -11.19 14.30
C TYR A 6 -1.00 -10.00 14.23
N VAL A 7 -1.49 -8.82 13.83
CA VAL A 7 -0.68 -7.59 13.76
C VAL A 7 -0.06 -7.29 15.12
N LYS A 8 -0.85 -7.32 16.19
CA LYS A 8 -0.35 -7.10 17.54
C LYS A 8 0.74 -8.10 17.93
N GLY A 9 0.55 -9.40 17.62
CA GLY A 9 1.53 -10.44 17.92
C GLY A 9 2.84 -10.24 17.17
N VAL A 10 2.79 -9.98 15.84
CA VAL A 10 3.98 -9.77 15.01
C VAL A 10 4.74 -8.51 15.43
N GLN A 11 4.03 -7.44 15.77
CA GLN A 11 4.62 -6.13 16.10
C GLN A 11 4.82 -5.92 17.63
N SER A 12 4.67 -6.97 18.46
CA SER A 12 4.82 -6.88 19.92
C SER A 12 6.26 -6.98 20.43
N VAL A 13 7.22 -7.29 19.56
CA VAL A 13 8.63 -7.36 19.92
C VAL A 13 9.15 -5.93 20.18
N GLU A 14 9.76 -5.68 21.31
CA GLU A 14 10.12 -4.34 21.79
C GLU A 14 11.10 -3.57 20.91
N SER A 15 11.88 -4.24 20.08
CA SER A 15 12.81 -3.58 19.15
C SER A 15 12.93 -4.34 17.85
N ARG A 16 13.01 -3.61 16.72
CA ARG A 16 13.31 -4.17 15.39
C ARG A 16 12.34 -5.27 14.92
N HIS A 17 11.05 -5.07 15.21
CA HIS A 17 10.02 -5.97 14.73
C HIS A 17 9.70 -5.71 13.25
N PRO A 18 9.26 -6.74 12.50
CA PRO A 18 8.71 -6.53 11.17
C PRO A 18 7.38 -5.77 11.26
N GLU A 19 7.12 -4.90 10.28
CA GLU A 19 5.82 -4.26 10.14
C GLU A 19 4.91 -5.10 9.25
N CYS A 20 3.63 -5.20 9.63
CA CYS A 20 2.62 -5.93 8.86
C CYS A 20 2.06 -5.06 7.73
N VAL A 21 1.76 -5.72 6.60
CA VAL A 21 0.99 -5.15 5.49
C VAL A 21 -0.36 -5.86 5.40
N ALA A 22 -1.46 -5.13 5.62
CA ALA A 22 -2.80 -5.69 5.43
C ALA A 22 -3.21 -5.61 3.95
N LYS A 23 -3.79 -6.72 3.45
CA LYS A 23 -4.16 -6.83 2.04
C LYS A 23 -5.39 -7.71 1.83
N HIS A 24 -6.09 -7.56 0.74
CA HIS A 24 -5.93 -6.53 -0.28
C HIS A 24 -7.02 -5.48 -0.07
N PHE A 25 -6.63 -4.23 0.10
CA PHE A 25 -7.52 -3.12 0.33
C PHE A 25 -8.12 -2.66 -1.02
N LEU A 26 -9.42 -2.77 -1.32
CA LEU A 26 -10.52 -3.04 -0.44
C LEU A 26 -11.57 -3.85 -1.24
N ALA A 27 -12.42 -4.61 -0.57
CA ALA A 27 -13.52 -5.37 -1.20
C ALA A 27 -13.10 -6.38 -2.30
N PHE A 28 -11.86 -6.82 -2.29
CA PHE A 28 -11.25 -7.74 -3.26
C PHE A 28 -12.10 -8.99 -3.56
N HIS A 29 -12.70 -9.60 -2.53
CA HIS A 29 -13.50 -10.82 -2.67
C HIS A 29 -14.95 -10.57 -3.10
N ASN A 30 -15.34 -9.32 -3.34
CA ASN A 30 -16.62 -8.93 -3.92
C ASN A 30 -16.49 -8.61 -5.43
N SER A 31 -15.40 -9.04 -6.06
CA SER A 31 -15.18 -8.89 -7.50
C SER A 31 -16.22 -9.69 -8.30
N GLN A 32 -16.68 -9.12 -9.39
CA GLN A 32 -17.73 -9.70 -10.22
C GLN A 32 -17.29 -11.05 -10.80
N GLY A 33 -18.16 -12.05 -10.69
CA GLY A 33 -17.91 -13.42 -11.13
C GLY A 33 -16.86 -14.16 -10.31
N GLY A 34 -16.36 -13.58 -9.19
CA GLY A 34 -15.25 -14.12 -8.41
C GLY A 34 -13.91 -14.10 -9.16
N ILE A 35 -13.81 -13.34 -10.23
CA ILE A 35 -12.61 -13.27 -11.06
C ILE A 35 -11.68 -12.20 -10.50
N HIS A 36 -10.42 -12.59 -10.28
CA HIS A 36 -9.41 -11.71 -9.74
C HIS A 36 -9.16 -10.48 -10.64
N GLY A 37 -9.21 -9.29 -10.07
CA GLY A 37 -8.95 -8.03 -10.79
C GLY A 37 -10.14 -7.45 -11.56
N THR A 38 -11.31 -8.12 -11.59
CA THR A 38 -12.51 -7.53 -12.17
C THR A 38 -13.09 -6.44 -11.27
N HIS A 39 -14.06 -5.69 -11.80
CA HIS A 39 -14.69 -4.64 -11.02
C HIS A 39 -15.55 -5.18 -9.86
N SER A 40 -15.78 -4.32 -8.89
CA SER A 40 -16.61 -4.57 -7.73
C SER A 40 -17.63 -3.46 -7.58
N ASP A 41 -18.91 -3.80 -7.72
CA ASP A 41 -20.05 -2.88 -7.54
C ASP A 41 -20.38 -2.71 -6.06
N THR A 42 -19.36 -2.43 -5.25
CA THR A 42 -19.53 -2.27 -3.80
C THR A 42 -19.84 -0.81 -3.48
N PRO A 43 -21.06 -0.51 -3.00
CA PRO A 43 -21.41 0.87 -2.66
C PRO A 43 -20.59 1.40 -1.49
N PRO A 44 -20.35 2.74 -1.43
CA PRO A 44 -19.52 3.38 -0.42
C PRO A 44 -19.87 3.03 1.04
N ARG A 45 -21.13 2.77 1.32
CA ARG A 45 -21.58 2.34 2.64
C ARG A 45 -21.02 0.95 3.01
N LEU A 46 -21.08 -0.02 2.11
CA LEU A 46 -20.57 -1.36 2.37
C LEU A 46 -19.04 -1.39 2.44
N LEU A 47 -18.35 -0.53 1.68
CA LEU A 47 -16.90 -0.35 1.82
C LEU A 47 -16.53 -0.01 3.26
N ARG A 48 -17.31 0.85 3.94
CA ARG A 48 -17.06 1.27 5.33
C ARG A 48 -17.56 0.26 6.36
N GLU A 49 -18.80 -0.19 6.22
CA GLU A 49 -19.49 -0.98 7.24
C GLU A 49 -19.05 -2.45 7.26
N ILE A 50 -18.60 -2.99 6.13
CA ILE A 50 -18.24 -4.40 6.00
C ILE A 50 -16.75 -4.56 5.69
N TYR A 51 -16.32 -4.08 4.52
CA TYR A 51 -14.99 -4.39 4.00
C TYR A 51 -13.87 -3.58 4.67
N GLY A 52 -14.13 -2.36 5.10
CA GLY A 52 -13.17 -1.50 5.80
C GLY A 52 -12.93 -1.89 7.25
N LYS A 53 -13.93 -2.47 7.94
CA LYS A 53 -13.82 -2.80 9.37
C LYS A 53 -12.63 -3.69 9.75
N PRO A 54 -12.29 -4.77 9.01
CA PRO A 54 -11.09 -5.56 9.33
C PRO A 54 -9.80 -4.72 9.26
N PHE A 55 -9.68 -3.85 8.27
CA PHE A 55 -8.51 -2.95 8.13
C PHE A 55 -8.46 -1.95 9.28
N GLN A 56 -9.58 -1.29 9.58
CA GLN A 56 -9.67 -0.35 10.69
C GLN A 56 -9.28 -1.00 12.03
N ALA A 57 -9.72 -2.23 12.27
CA ALA A 57 -9.36 -2.97 13.47
C ALA A 57 -7.85 -3.29 13.55
N THR A 58 -7.18 -3.49 12.42
CA THR A 58 -5.71 -3.68 12.39
C THR A 58 -4.95 -2.37 12.57
N MET A 59 -5.48 -1.25 12.03
CA MET A 59 -4.91 0.08 12.26
C MET A 59 -4.94 0.50 13.72
N GLN A 60 -6.02 0.18 14.44
CA GLN A 60 -6.15 0.46 15.87
C GLN A 60 -5.10 -0.24 16.75
N VAL A 61 -4.44 -1.27 16.24
CA VAL A 61 -3.35 -1.99 16.92
C VAL A 61 -1.99 -1.75 16.27
N GLY A 62 -1.86 -0.70 15.47
CA GLY A 62 -0.57 -0.23 14.96
C GLY A 62 -0.14 -0.75 13.60
N LEU A 63 -1.08 -1.23 12.76
CA LEU A 63 -0.76 -1.59 11.37
C LEU A 63 -0.04 -0.43 10.64
N LYS A 64 1.05 -0.74 9.94
CA LYS A 64 1.90 0.27 9.25
C LYS A 64 2.01 0.07 7.74
N GLY A 65 1.40 -0.96 7.18
CA GLY A 65 1.36 -1.19 5.73
C GLY A 65 -0.04 -1.55 5.24
N VAL A 66 -0.42 -1.05 4.07
CA VAL A 66 -1.64 -1.43 3.35
C VAL A 66 -1.30 -1.65 1.88
N MET A 67 -1.87 -2.70 1.30
CA MET A 67 -1.72 -3.03 -0.12
C MET A 67 -3.10 -3.02 -0.78
N PRO A 68 -3.34 -2.17 -1.79
CA PRO A 68 -4.60 -2.15 -2.54
C PRO A 68 -4.84 -3.42 -3.34
N CYS A 69 -6.10 -3.69 -3.64
CA CYS A 69 -6.47 -4.80 -4.52
C CYS A 69 -6.34 -4.41 -6.00
N TYR A 70 -6.42 -5.42 -6.88
CA TYR A 70 -6.44 -5.19 -8.34
C TYR A 70 -7.79 -4.73 -8.88
N CYS A 71 -8.86 -4.83 -8.08
CA CYS A 71 -10.21 -4.52 -8.55
C CYS A 71 -10.40 -3.03 -8.83
N SER A 72 -11.26 -2.73 -9.79
CA SER A 72 -11.89 -1.41 -9.88
C SER A 72 -13.11 -1.38 -8.96
N ILE A 73 -13.30 -0.29 -8.24
CA ILE A 73 -14.47 -0.07 -7.40
C ILE A 73 -15.21 1.14 -7.95
N ASP A 74 -16.46 0.95 -8.30
CA ASP A 74 -17.27 1.99 -8.95
C ASP A 74 -16.57 2.59 -10.19
N GLY A 75 -15.92 1.72 -10.99
CA GLY A 75 -15.20 2.09 -12.22
C GLY A 75 -13.78 2.63 -12.02
N GLU A 76 -13.33 2.89 -10.79
CA GLU A 76 -11.99 3.41 -10.50
C GLU A 76 -11.06 2.30 -9.97
N PRO A 77 -9.91 2.03 -10.63
CA PRO A 77 -8.95 1.04 -10.13
C PRO A 77 -8.42 1.41 -8.74
N ALA A 78 -8.43 0.46 -7.80
CA ALA A 78 -8.04 0.72 -6.42
C ALA A 78 -6.62 1.28 -6.28
N SER A 79 -5.69 0.88 -7.17
CA SER A 79 -4.29 1.32 -7.14
C SER A 79 -4.10 2.80 -7.48
N VAL A 80 -5.05 3.43 -8.18
CA VAL A 80 -4.98 4.84 -8.60
C VAL A 80 -6.12 5.68 -8.02
N SER A 81 -6.91 5.11 -7.12
CA SER A 81 -8.10 5.74 -6.55
C SER A 81 -7.74 6.65 -5.37
N LYS A 82 -7.80 7.97 -5.59
CA LYS A 82 -7.66 8.94 -4.51
C LYS A 82 -8.78 8.78 -3.47
N SER A 83 -9.99 8.49 -3.90
CA SER A 83 -11.14 8.29 -3.02
C SER A 83 -10.93 7.13 -2.04
N LEU A 84 -10.20 6.08 -2.46
CA LEU A 84 -9.87 4.95 -1.61
C LEU A 84 -8.60 5.17 -0.80
N LEU A 85 -7.49 5.59 -1.43
CA LEU A 85 -6.16 5.59 -0.80
C LEU A 85 -5.88 6.85 0.02
N THR A 86 -6.52 7.96 -0.31
CA THR A 86 -6.41 9.19 0.48
C THR A 86 -7.67 9.41 1.30
N ASP A 87 -8.82 9.65 0.64
CA ASP A 87 -10.00 10.14 1.35
C ASP A 87 -10.54 9.09 2.34
N LEU A 88 -10.67 7.81 1.95
CA LEU A 88 -11.13 6.77 2.86
C LEU A 88 -10.02 6.26 3.77
N LEU A 89 -8.88 5.80 3.20
CA LEU A 89 -7.84 5.12 3.97
C LEU A 89 -7.13 6.07 4.94
N ARG A 90 -6.68 7.23 4.45
CA ARG A 90 -5.87 8.16 5.26
C ARG A 90 -6.71 9.13 6.06
N ASP A 91 -7.64 9.82 5.40
CA ASP A 91 -8.37 10.93 6.04
C ASP A 91 -9.50 10.40 6.94
N GLU A 92 -10.31 9.45 6.46
CA GLU A 92 -11.44 8.93 7.23
C GLU A 92 -11.01 7.85 8.25
N MET A 93 -10.18 6.88 7.84
CA MET A 93 -9.74 5.78 8.71
C MET A 93 -8.50 6.11 9.55
N GLY A 94 -7.81 7.22 9.28
CA GLY A 94 -6.66 7.70 10.04
C GLY A 94 -5.37 6.90 9.81
N PHE A 95 -5.18 6.28 8.65
CA PHE A 95 -3.99 5.49 8.37
C PHE A 95 -2.76 6.38 8.08
N ASP A 96 -1.71 6.21 8.88
CA ASP A 96 -0.46 6.96 8.82
C ASP A 96 0.74 6.17 8.24
N GLY A 97 0.52 4.90 7.83
CA GLY A 97 1.57 4.02 7.34
C GLY A 97 1.81 4.11 5.82
N LEU A 98 2.52 3.10 5.31
CA LEU A 98 2.86 2.96 3.89
C LEU A 98 1.74 2.32 3.08
N CYS A 99 1.46 2.88 1.91
CA CYS A 99 0.66 2.26 0.88
C CYS A 99 1.60 1.64 -0.17
N VAL A 100 1.54 0.33 -0.33
CA VAL A 100 2.44 -0.44 -1.19
C VAL A 100 1.62 -1.14 -2.26
N SER A 101 1.98 -1.01 -3.53
CA SER A 101 1.23 -1.67 -4.60
C SER A 101 1.31 -3.19 -4.48
N ASP A 102 0.29 -3.91 -4.95
CA ASP A 102 0.47 -5.31 -5.31
C ASP A 102 1.31 -5.42 -6.58
N TYR A 103 1.79 -6.62 -6.90
CA TYR A 103 2.70 -6.87 -8.03
C TYR A 103 2.06 -6.44 -9.35
N GLY A 104 2.68 -5.45 -10.01
CA GLY A 104 2.15 -4.86 -11.24
C GLY A 104 0.82 -4.10 -11.05
N GLY A 105 0.41 -3.80 -9.82
CA GLY A 105 -0.87 -3.16 -9.54
C GLY A 105 -1.00 -1.75 -10.12
N ILE A 106 0.12 -1.04 -10.30
CA ILE A 106 0.13 0.28 -10.93
C ILE A 106 0.03 0.13 -12.45
N SER A 107 0.87 -0.70 -13.06
CA SER A 107 0.84 -0.90 -14.52
C SER A 107 -0.47 -1.52 -15.01
N ASN A 108 -1.21 -2.26 -14.17
CA ASN A 108 -2.53 -2.75 -14.50
C ASN A 108 -3.52 -1.62 -14.85
N ALA A 109 -3.38 -0.45 -14.22
CA ALA A 109 -4.23 0.71 -14.53
C ALA A 109 -4.07 1.15 -16.00
N HIS A 110 -2.87 1.02 -16.57
CA HIS A 110 -2.62 1.22 -17.99
C HIS A 110 -2.97 -0.03 -18.82
N GLN A 111 -2.30 -1.17 -18.53
CA GLN A 111 -2.26 -2.33 -19.43
C GLN A 111 -3.56 -3.13 -19.50
N TYR A 112 -4.35 -3.17 -18.42
CA TYR A 112 -5.57 -3.99 -18.34
C TYR A 112 -6.84 -3.19 -18.09
N GLN A 113 -6.75 -2.10 -17.34
CA GLN A 113 -7.90 -1.29 -16.94
C GLN A 113 -8.06 -0.04 -17.83
N HIS A 114 -7.04 0.28 -18.64
CA HIS A 114 -7.07 1.33 -19.68
C HIS A 114 -7.48 2.72 -19.14
N ILE A 115 -7.05 3.05 -17.93
CA ILE A 115 -7.28 4.37 -17.31
C ILE A 115 -6.18 5.35 -17.68
N GLY A 116 -4.91 4.92 -17.69
CA GLY A 116 -3.77 5.70 -18.19
C GLY A 116 -3.40 5.29 -19.61
N GLU A 117 -2.79 6.18 -20.38
CA GLU A 117 -2.29 5.89 -21.73
C GLU A 117 -0.90 5.20 -21.69
N THR A 118 -0.14 5.43 -20.58
CA THR A 118 1.20 4.89 -20.39
C THR A 118 1.41 4.43 -18.95
N ASP A 119 2.48 3.65 -18.69
CA ASP A 119 2.82 3.20 -17.34
C ASP A 119 3.22 4.37 -16.43
N GLU A 120 3.93 5.38 -16.95
CA GLU A 120 4.31 6.58 -16.19
C GLU A 120 3.10 7.44 -15.81
N GLU A 121 2.09 7.54 -16.68
CA GLU A 121 0.84 8.22 -16.36
C GLU A 121 0.08 7.47 -15.26
N ALA A 122 -0.03 6.14 -15.36
CA ALA A 122 -0.57 5.31 -14.30
C ALA A 122 0.22 5.48 -12.98
N GLY A 123 1.55 5.60 -13.06
CA GLY A 123 2.43 5.89 -11.93
C GLY A 123 2.13 7.25 -11.28
N LEU A 124 1.98 8.29 -12.09
CA LEU A 124 1.63 9.62 -11.59
C LEU A 124 0.25 9.64 -10.92
N MET A 125 -0.73 8.96 -11.51
CA MET A 125 -2.07 8.80 -10.92
C MET A 125 -2.01 8.06 -9.58
N ALA A 126 -1.25 6.95 -9.50
CA ALA A 126 -1.09 6.17 -8.27
C ALA A 126 -0.42 7.00 -7.15
N MET A 127 0.65 7.73 -7.48
CA MET A 127 1.34 8.62 -6.52
C MET A 127 0.43 9.75 -6.07
N GLY A 128 -0.35 10.34 -6.99
CA GLY A 128 -1.38 11.34 -6.69
C GLY A 128 -2.45 10.79 -5.75
N ALA A 129 -2.89 9.56 -5.95
CA ALA A 129 -3.85 8.87 -5.10
C ALA A 129 -3.33 8.54 -3.69
N GLY A 130 -2.02 8.47 -3.48
CA GLY A 130 -1.42 8.22 -2.17
C GLY A 130 -0.66 6.89 -2.06
N MET A 131 -0.33 6.25 -3.19
CA MET A 131 0.57 5.10 -3.26
C MET A 131 2.01 5.57 -3.02
N ASP A 132 2.72 4.90 -2.11
CA ASP A 132 4.08 5.30 -1.72
C ASP A 132 5.16 4.44 -2.37
N ILE A 133 4.88 3.15 -2.62
CA ILE A 133 5.86 2.18 -3.14
C ILE A 133 5.22 1.33 -4.23
N GLU A 134 5.94 1.13 -5.33
CA GLU A 134 5.61 0.16 -6.37
C GLU A 134 6.38 -1.15 -6.18
N MET A 135 5.71 -2.28 -6.46
CA MET A 135 6.29 -3.62 -6.39
C MET A 135 5.91 -4.46 -7.63
N PRO A 136 6.71 -5.46 -8.01
CA PRO A 136 8.03 -5.84 -7.49
C PRO A 136 9.17 -5.08 -8.16
N SER A 137 8.89 -4.43 -9.29
CA SER A 137 9.84 -3.67 -10.10
C SER A 137 9.20 -2.37 -10.57
N PRO A 138 9.99 -1.32 -10.78
CA PRO A 138 9.46 -0.03 -11.20
C PRO A 138 9.00 -0.10 -12.67
N SER A 139 7.70 0.03 -12.90
CA SER A 139 7.10 0.28 -14.21
C SER A 139 6.44 1.65 -14.23
N GLY A 140 5.44 1.87 -13.39
CA GLY A 140 4.83 3.18 -13.20
C GLY A 140 5.76 4.18 -12.50
N TYR A 141 6.57 3.71 -11.54
CA TYR A 141 7.57 4.52 -10.81
C TYR A 141 8.97 4.41 -11.46
N GLY A 142 9.02 4.17 -12.77
CA GLY A 142 10.23 4.04 -13.55
C GLY A 142 10.81 5.36 -14.08
N GLU A 143 11.65 5.24 -15.09
CA GLU A 143 12.36 6.38 -15.70
C GLU A 143 11.39 7.40 -16.34
N GLY A 144 10.24 6.93 -16.90
CA GLY A 144 9.23 7.84 -17.48
C GLY A 144 8.64 8.77 -16.44
N LEU A 145 8.23 8.28 -15.27
CA LEU A 145 7.73 9.12 -14.19
C LEU A 145 8.79 10.10 -13.66
N LYS A 146 10.06 9.66 -13.55
CA LYS A 146 11.17 10.52 -13.17
C LYS A 146 11.32 11.70 -14.14
N GLN A 147 11.22 11.45 -15.45
CA GLN A 147 11.29 12.49 -16.47
C GLN A 147 10.14 13.52 -16.33
N LEU A 148 8.92 13.08 -15.98
CA LEU A 148 7.81 14.01 -15.72
C LEU A 148 8.13 15.00 -14.58
N PHE A 149 8.79 14.54 -13.52
CA PHE A 149 9.24 15.41 -12.42
C PHE A 149 10.38 16.33 -12.85
N GLU A 150 11.38 15.81 -13.56
CA GLU A 150 12.53 16.59 -14.03
C GLU A 150 12.14 17.69 -15.03
N ASN A 151 11.13 17.44 -15.86
CA ASN A 151 10.59 18.41 -16.82
C ASN A 151 9.60 19.41 -16.16
N GLY A 152 9.21 19.22 -14.90
CA GLY A 152 8.20 20.05 -14.24
C GLY A 152 6.75 19.78 -14.69
N GLU A 153 6.53 18.65 -15.33
CA GLU A 153 5.19 18.18 -15.76
C GLU A 153 4.40 17.53 -14.63
N ALA A 154 5.08 17.10 -13.56
CA ALA A 154 4.49 16.55 -12.35
C ALA A 154 4.86 17.39 -11.12
N ASP A 155 3.90 17.50 -10.16
CA ASP A 155 4.13 18.26 -8.93
C ASP A 155 5.08 17.47 -8.00
N ILE A 156 6.25 18.03 -7.73
CA ILE A 156 7.30 17.43 -6.88
C ILE A 156 6.79 17.12 -5.46
N VAL A 157 5.78 17.81 -4.96
CA VAL A 157 5.16 17.57 -3.66
C VAL A 157 4.62 16.14 -3.53
N LEU A 158 4.19 15.52 -4.64
CA LEU A 158 3.74 14.14 -4.66
C LEU A 158 4.88 13.17 -4.34
N LEU A 159 6.03 13.38 -4.96
CA LEU A 159 7.24 12.59 -4.73
C LEU A 159 7.76 12.80 -3.30
N ASP A 160 7.88 14.05 -2.85
CA ASP A 160 8.34 14.37 -1.50
C ASP A 160 7.46 13.71 -0.44
N ARG A 161 6.15 13.71 -0.62
CA ARG A 161 5.19 13.05 0.28
C ARG A 161 5.43 11.55 0.37
N ALA A 162 5.62 10.87 -0.75
CA ALA A 162 5.89 9.42 -0.79
C ALA A 162 7.24 9.10 -0.14
N VAL A 163 8.29 9.84 -0.50
CA VAL A 163 9.64 9.70 0.07
C VAL A 163 9.65 9.91 1.58
N LEU A 164 8.99 10.96 2.06
CA LEU A 164 8.89 11.25 3.50
C LEU A 164 8.25 10.10 4.28
N ARG A 165 7.18 9.48 3.74
CA ARG A 165 6.55 8.33 4.39
C ARG A 165 7.47 7.10 4.44
N VAL A 166 8.18 6.83 3.33
CA VAL A 166 9.15 5.73 3.28
C VAL A 166 10.30 5.95 4.25
N LEU A 167 10.86 7.16 4.28
CA LEU A 167 11.94 7.50 5.22
C LEU A 167 11.46 7.43 6.68
N ALA A 168 10.28 7.95 6.98
CA ALA A 168 9.68 7.87 8.32
C ALA A 168 9.52 6.41 8.78
N ALA A 169 9.08 5.50 7.88
CA ALA A 169 9.02 4.07 8.20
C ALA A 169 10.41 3.49 8.48
N LYS A 170 11.41 3.81 7.66
CA LYS A 170 12.79 3.34 7.86
C LYS A 170 13.38 3.84 9.18
N PHE A 171 13.17 5.11 9.53
CA PHE A 171 13.60 5.68 10.82
C PHE A 171 12.89 4.99 11.99
N ARG A 172 11.58 4.81 11.92
CA ARG A 172 10.81 4.11 12.97
C ARG A 172 11.29 2.68 13.20
N MET A 173 11.70 2.00 12.13
CA MET A 173 12.24 0.64 12.17
C MET A 173 13.73 0.60 12.51
N GLU A 174 14.39 1.72 12.79
CA GLU A 174 15.82 1.85 13.11
C GLU A 174 16.75 1.24 12.04
N LEU A 175 16.32 1.28 10.74
CA LEU A 175 17.07 0.65 9.67
C LEU A 175 18.36 1.39 9.29
N PHE A 176 18.52 2.64 9.72
CA PHE A 176 19.77 3.40 9.51
C PHE A 176 20.80 3.09 10.60
N GLU A 177 20.34 2.91 11.83
CA GLU A 177 21.17 2.56 12.99
C GLU A 177 21.56 1.09 12.96
N HIS A 178 20.66 0.23 12.46
CA HIS A 178 20.78 -1.22 12.45
C HIS A 178 20.46 -1.82 11.07
N PRO A 179 21.28 -1.55 10.03
CA PRO A 179 20.95 -1.93 8.65
C PRO A 179 21.12 -3.44 8.37
N PHE A 180 21.72 -4.20 9.28
CA PHE A 180 21.99 -5.62 9.07
C PHE A 180 21.08 -6.51 9.91
N ALA A 181 20.70 -7.66 9.35
CA ALA A 181 20.02 -8.72 10.09
C ALA A 181 20.91 -9.27 11.24
N LEU A 182 20.27 -9.98 12.17
CA LEU A 182 20.98 -10.69 13.23
C LEU A 182 22.03 -11.65 12.63
N GLN A 183 23.20 -11.75 13.28
CA GLN A 183 24.23 -12.68 12.88
C GLN A 183 23.76 -14.14 13.08
N ASN A 184 24.30 -15.06 12.27
CA ASN A 184 23.89 -16.49 12.27
C ASN A 184 23.90 -17.15 13.66
N ASP A 185 24.84 -16.79 14.53
CA ASP A 185 24.92 -17.39 15.89
C ASP A 185 23.80 -16.85 16.80
N GLN A 186 23.41 -15.60 16.65
CA GLN A 186 22.28 -15.00 17.35
C GLN A 186 20.94 -15.64 16.88
N LEU A 187 20.80 -15.88 15.57
CA LEU A 187 19.63 -16.58 15.02
C LEU A 187 19.54 -18.02 15.52
N LYS A 188 20.66 -18.78 15.53
CA LYS A 188 20.70 -20.14 16.08
C LYS A 188 20.29 -20.17 17.55
N ALA A 189 20.72 -19.21 18.35
CA ALA A 189 20.31 -19.13 19.76
C ALA A 189 18.81 -18.90 19.94
N LEU A 190 18.17 -18.14 19.05
CA LEU A 190 16.73 -17.92 19.07
C LEU A 190 15.92 -19.16 18.67
N PHE A 191 16.39 -19.95 17.70
CA PHE A 191 15.71 -21.16 17.22
C PHE A 191 15.96 -22.41 18.08
N ASN A 192 16.93 -22.38 18.98
CA ASN A 192 17.27 -23.50 19.85
C ASN A 192 16.74 -23.36 21.29
N GLN A 193 15.84 -22.40 21.52
CA GLN A 193 15.09 -22.25 22.77
C GLN A 193 13.75 -23.00 22.68
#